data_9bd654a41e36854da1c240d7526c1867
#
_entry.id   9bd654a41e36854da1c240d7526c1867
#
_cell.length_a   1.000
_cell.length_b   1.000
_cell.length_c   1.000
_cell.angle_alpha   90.00
_cell.angle_beta   90.00
_cell.angle_gamma   90.00
#
_symmetry.space_group_name_H-M   'P 1'
#
loop_
_entity.id
_entity.type
_entity.pdbx_description
1 polymer ?
#
loop_
_entity_poly.entity_id
_entity_poly.type
_entity_poly.pdbx_seq_one_letter_code
_entity_poly.pdbx_strand_id
1 'polypeptide(L)'
;RSNKIKGNVGIAHTRWATHGEPSNLNAHPHISKNSVSVVHNGIIENYVALKNDQKKLGYEFKSETDTEVIAHAIDYSIKSSKTLIESVQKVVKSFEGSYGLGIMSSKFPDQIIATRKGSPLVLGVGSNGNYIASDQMALLSKTKKFIFLEEGDVAEVKLDKITIFDLDGNLVDRPVIKSKIKAGQVDKGNYDHFMQKEIFEQPQAIRDTLESRITNNSVTVSYTHLRAHETDS
;
A
#
# COMPACT_ATOMS: atom_id res chain seq x y z
N ARG A 1 -15.52 19.81 -15.31
CA ARG A 1 -14.96 20.92 -14.48
C ARG A 1 -14.13 20.27 -13.40
N SER A 2 -12.79 20.32 -13.48
CA SER A 2 -11.91 19.88 -12.39
C SER A 2 -12.02 20.91 -11.26
N ASN A 3 -12.78 20.60 -10.23
CA ASN A 3 -12.68 21.33 -8.98
C ASN A 3 -11.25 21.17 -8.48
N LYS A 4 -10.46 22.25 -8.41
CA LYS A 4 -9.13 22.22 -7.80
C LYS A 4 -9.30 21.87 -6.34
N ILE A 5 -8.91 20.65 -5.99
CA ILE A 5 -8.83 20.20 -4.59
C ILE A 5 -7.73 21.03 -3.93
N LYS A 6 -8.09 21.80 -2.90
CA LYS A 6 -7.12 22.55 -2.10
C LYS A 6 -6.69 21.66 -0.94
N GLY A 7 -5.45 21.22 -0.92
CA GLY A 7 -4.89 20.39 0.14
C GLY A 7 -3.41 20.07 -0.14
N ASN A 8 -2.64 19.85 0.93
CA ASN A 8 -1.21 19.51 0.87
C ASN A 8 -0.97 18.01 1.08
N VAL A 9 -1.98 17.29 1.57
CA VAL A 9 -1.92 15.85 1.86
C VAL A 9 -3.15 15.18 1.24
N GLY A 10 -2.97 14.03 0.64
CA GLY A 10 -4.07 13.30 0.00
C GLY A 10 -3.73 11.84 -0.26
N ILE A 11 -4.75 11.00 -0.26
CA ILE A 11 -4.68 9.59 -0.66
C ILE A 11 -5.69 9.35 -1.78
N ALA A 12 -5.34 8.44 -2.70
CA ALA A 12 -6.21 8.02 -3.80
C ALA A 12 -5.98 6.54 -4.12
N HIS A 13 -6.97 5.92 -4.75
CA HIS A 13 -6.91 4.52 -5.10
C HIS A 13 -7.75 4.24 -6.35
N THR A 14 -7.27 3.41 -7.26
CA THR A 14 -7.98 3.06 -8.51
C THR A 14 -8.91 1.87 -8.35
N ARG A 15 -8.83 1.17 -7.25
CA ARG A 15 -9.57 -0.04 -6.87
C ARG A 15 -9.54 -1.16 -7.93
N TRP A 16 -9.09 -2.33 -7.50
CA TRP A 16 -9.37 -3.60 -8.17
C TRP A 16 -10.39 -4.35 -7.31
N ALA A 17 -11.62 -4.54 -7.80
CA ALA A 17 -12.72 -5.09 -7.01
C ALA A 17 -12.47 -6.55 -6.65
N THR A 18 -12.20 -6.85 -5.38
CA THR A 18 -12.09 -8.20 -4.80
C THR A 18 -13.32 -8.55 -3.97
N HIS A 19 -13.88 -7.58 -3.22
CA HIS A 19 -15.08 -7.71 -2.39
C HIS A 19 -16.07 -6.59 -2.73
N GLY A 20 -17.32 -6.96 -2.96
CA GLY A 20 -18.41 -6.04 -3.34
C GLY A 20 -18.32 -5.58 -4.80
N GLU A 21 -19.48 -5.23 -5.35
CA GLU A 21 -19.60 -4.77 -6.74
C GLU A 21 -18.86 -3.44 -6.99
N PRO A 22 -18.51 -3.12 -8.26
CA PRO A 22 -18.01 -1.80 -8.62
C PRO A 22 -19.10 -0.73 -8.42
N SER A 23 -19.01 -0.01 -7.30
CA SER A 23 -19.93 1.07 -6.94
C SER A 23 -19.20 2.18 -6.20
N ASN A 24 -19.82 3.37 -6.11
CA ASN A 24 -19.26 4.49 -5.36
C ASN A 24 -19.14 4.18 -3.85
N LEU A 25 -20.04 3.36 -3.31
CA LEU A 25 -20.02 2.97 -1.89
C LEU A 25 -18.85 2.03 -1.57
N ASN A 26 -18.48 1.22 -2.53
CA ASN A 26 -17.37 0.28 -2.41
C ASN A 26 -16.03 0.86 -2.90
N ALA A 27 -16.01 2.10 -3.40
CA ALA A 27 -14.79 2.77 -3.83
C ALA A 27 -13.96 3.28 -2.66
N HIS A 28 -12.62 3.21 -2.80
CA HIS A 28 -11.71 3.84 -1.86
C HIS A 28 -11.56 5.35 -2.14
N PRO A 29 -11.24 6.16 -1.13
CA PRO A 29 -10.99 5.78 0.26
C PRO A 29 -12.26 5.49 1.04
N HIS A 30 -12.20 4.51 1.97
CA HIS A 30 -13.24 4.34 2.97
C HIS A 30 -13.06 5.34 4.11
N ILE A 31 -14.17 5.92 4.58
CA ILE A 31 -14.15 7.02 5.55
C ILE A 31 -14.99 6.66 6.77
N SER A 32 -14.41 6.80 7.96
CA SER A 32 -15.11 6.69 9.24
C SER A 32 -15.37 8.05 9.86
N LYS A 33 -16.64 8.38 10.10
CA LYS A 33 -17.10 9.57 10.85
C LYS A 33 -16.44 10.90 10.44
N ASN A 34 -16.06 11.05 9.16
CA ASN A 34 -15.28 12.18 8.65
C ASN A 34 -13.95 12.43 9.39
N SER A 35 -13.46 11.44 10.12
CA SER A 35 -12.26 11.52 10.97
C SER A 35 -11.08 10.77 10.37
N VAL A 36 -11.30 9.57 9.83
CA VAL A 36 -10.28 8.70 9.30
C VAL A 36 -10.63 8.31 7.88
N SER A 37 -9.66 8.38 6.97
CA SER A 37 -9.75 7.93 5.58
C SER A 37 -8.69 6.87 5.31
N VAL A 38 -9.06 5.78 4.63
CA VAL A 38 -8.18 4.63 4.37
C VAL A 38 -8.25 4.21 2.91
N VAL A 39 -7.07 4.00 2.31
CA VAL A 39 -6.91 3.22 1.07
C VAL A 39 -6.20 1.92 1.40
N HIS A 40 -6.57 0.83 0.72
CA HIS A 40 -6.15 -0.52 1.05
C HIS A 40 -5.94 -1.37 -0.22
N ASN A 41 -4.78 -2.02 -0.29
CA ASN A 41 -4.48 -3.13 -1.18
C ASN A 41 -4.33 -4.40 -0.34
N GLY A 42 -5.05 -5.44 -0.67
CA GLY A 42 -5.02 -6.71 0.05
C GLY A 42 -6.41 -7.18 0.49
N ILE A 43 -6.45 -8.07 1.47
CA ILE A 43 -7.67 -8.64 2.02
C ILE A 43 -7.51 -8.79 3.54
N ILE A 44 -8.48 -8.28 4.30
CA ILE A 44 -8.60 -8.54 5.74
C ILE A 44 -9.50 -9.76 5.94
N GLU A 45 -8.90 -10.91 6.15
CA GLU A 45 -9.60 -12.21 6.20
C GLU A 45 -10.61 -12.30 7.36
N ASN A 46 -10.26 -11.72 8.52
CA ASN A 46 -11.13 -11.71 9.70
C ASN A 46 -12.11 -10.53 9.74
N TYR A 47 -12.37 -9.85 8.60
CA TYR A 47 -13.21 -8.65 8.55
C TYR A 47 -14.64 -8.88 9.07
N VAL A 48 -15.21 -10.07 8.90
CA VAL A 48 -16.58 -10.37 9.38
C VAL A 48 -16.68 -10.29 10.89
N ALA A 49 -15.70 -10.85 11.61
CA ALA A 49 -15.64 -10.78 13.07
C ALA A 49 -15.46 -9.33 13.54
N LEU A 50 -14.51 -8.61 12.95
CA LEU A 50 -14.26 -7.20 13.23
C LEU A 50 -15.50 -6.33 12.99
N LYS A 51 -16.20 -6.56 11.87
CA LYS A 51 -17.44 -5.85 11.51
C LYS A 51 -18.54 -6.07 12.56
N ASN A 52 -18.71 -7.29 13.04
CA ASN A 52 -19.71 -7.62 14.05
C ASN A 52 -19.43 -6.92 15.39
N ASP A 53 -18.16 -6.89 15.81
CA ASP A 53 -17.78 -6.20 17.05
C ASP A 53 -17.90 -4.67 16.93
N GLN A 54 -17.55 -4.12 15.78
CA GLN A 54 -17.69 -2.68 15.53
C GLN A 54 -19.17 -2.25 15.45
N LYS A 55 -20.07 -3.11 14.95
CA LYS A 55 -21.52 -2.85 15.01
C LYS A 55 -22.03 -2.75 16.46
N LYS A 56 -21.54 -3.59 17.37
CA LYS A 56 -21.86 -3.51 18.81
C LYS A 56 -21.37 -2.19 19.43
N LEU A 57 -20.31 -1.58 18.87
CA LEU A 57 -19.77 -0.27 19.26
C LEU A 57 -20.49 0.92 18.58
N GLY A 58 -21.56 0.65 17.80
CA GLY A 58 -22.37 1.66 17.14
C GLY A 58 -21.79 2.19 15.83
N TYR A 59 -20.96 1.41 15.15
CA TYR A 59 -20.52 1.74 13.79
C TYR A 59 -21.50 1.20 12.75
N GLU A 60 -21.87 2.06 11.81
CA GLU A 60 -22.70 1.72 10.66
C GLU A 60 -21.80 1.44 9.45
N PHE A 61 -22.05 0.36 8.74
CA PHE A 61 -21.34 -0.04 7.54
C PHE A 61 -22.16 0.29 6.30
N LYS A 62 -21.53 0.96 5.37
CA LYS A 62 -22.15 1.40 4.11
C LYS A 62 -21.66 0.60 2.92
N SER A 63 -20.50 -0.04 3.03
CA SER A 63 -19.88 -0.81 1.97
C SER A 63 -19.95 -2.32 2.23
N GLU A 64 -19.72 -3.06 1.16
CA GLU A 64 -19.57 -4.52 1.18
C GLU A 64 -18.10 -4.94 1.29
N THR A 65 -17.18 -3.96 1.35
CA THR A 65 -15.74 -4.23 1.36
C THR A 65 -15.24 -4.62 2.75
N ASP A 66 -14.16 -5.35 2.78
CA ASP A 66 -13.38 -5.64 3.99
C ASP A 66 -12.63 -4.41 4.52
N THR A 67 -12.42 -3.40 3.69
CA THR A 67 -11.63 -2.20 4.04
C THR A 67 -12.32 -1.27 5.04
N GLU A 68 -13.65 -1.20 5.05
CA GLU A 68 -14.38 -0.29 5.93
C GLU A 68 -14.12 -0.60 7.41
N VAL A 69 -13.86 -1.88 7.77
CA VAL A 69 -13.51 -2.24 9.15
C VAL A 69 -12.21 -1.58 9.61
N ILE A 70 -11.27 -1.34 8.70
CA ILE A 70 -10.00 -0.69 9.02
C ILE A 70 -10.24 0.77 9.44
N ALA A 71 -11.04 1.50 8.66
CA ALA A 71 -11.37 2.89 8.95
C ALA A 71 -12.07 3.04 10.31
N HIS A 72 -13.01 2.16 10.60
CA HIS A 72 -13.74 2.16 11.87
C HIS A 72 -12.87 1.76 13.07
N ALA A 73 -12.00 0.75 12.91
CA ALA A 73 -11.07 0.34 13.96
C ALA A 73 -10.12 1.47 14.36
N ILE A 74 -9.56 2.17 13.36
CA ILE A 74 -8.65 3.30 13.60
C ILE A 74 -9.40 4.48 14.23
N ASP A 75 -10.60 4.82 13.76
CA ASP A 75 -11.42 5.87 14.38
C ASP A 75 -11.76 5.56 15.85
N TYR A 76 -12.00 4.30 16.17
CA TYR A 76 -12.20 3.87 17.55
C TYR A 76 -10.92 4.00 18.38
N SER A 77 -9.80 3.48 17.88
CA SER A 77 -8.51 3.46 18.57
C SER A 77 -7.95 4.87 18.82
N ILE A 78 -8.18 5.81 17.91
CA ILE A 78 -7.68 7.18 17.99
C ILE A 78 -8.23 7.96 19.21
N LYS A 79 -9.33 7.51 19.80
CA LYS A 79 -9.92 8.12 21.00
C LYS A 79 -9.06 7.92 22.25
N SER A 80 -8.29 6.83 22.29
CA SER A 80 -7.42 6.45 23.41
C SER A 80 -5.93 6.48 23.08
N SER A 81 -5.56 6.90 21.88
CA SER A 81 -4.18 6.98 21.42
C SER A 81 -3.70 8.42 21.38
N LYS A 82 -2.42 8.64 21.69
CA LYS A 82 -1.81 9.99 21.67
C LYS A 82 -1.44 10.43 20.25
N THR A 83 -1.14 9.47 19.37
CA THR A 83 -0.72 9.71 17.99
C THR A 83 -1.49 8.83 17.03
N LEU A 84 -1.54 9.20 15.74
CA LEU A 84 -2.16 8.37 14.71
C LEU A 84 -1.38 7.07 14.52
N ILE A 85 -0.05 7.13 14.58
CA ILE A 85 0.80 5.94 14.41
C ILE A 85 0.56 4.91 15.52
N GLU A 86 0.45 5.35 16.78
CA GLU A 86 0.10 4.46 17.90
C GLU A 86 -1.27 3.79 17.70
N SER A 87 -2.24 4.55 17.20
CA SER A 87 -3.57 4.03 16.87
C SER A 87 -3.49 2.95 15.80
N VAL A 88 -2.73 3.18 14.73
CA VAL A 88 -2.56 2.23 13.62
C VAL A 88 -1.83 0.97 14.11
N GLN A 89 -0.72 1.12 14.84
CA GLN A 89 0.04 -0.02 15.39
C GLN A 89 -0.82 -0.95 16.27
N LYS A 90 -1.70 -0.37 17.10
CA LYS A 90 -2.64 -1.16 17.92
C LYS A 90 -3.63 -1.93 17.06
N VAL A 91 -4.18 -1.29 16.05
CA VAL A 91 -5.24 -1.86 15.22
C VAL A 91 -4.71 -2.95 14.30
N VAL A 92 -3.60 -2.74 13.62
CA VAL A 92 -3.07 -3.71 12.61
C VAL A 92 -2.62 -5.03 13.25
N LYS A 93 -2.33 -5.06 14.55
CA LYS A 93 -2.04 -6.30 15.30
C LYS A 93 -3.23 -7.26 15.35
N SER A 94 -4.44 -6.75 15.17
CA SER A 94 -5.67 -7.57 15.16
C SER A 94 -6.09 -8.04 13.78
N PHE A 95 -5.38 -7.64 12.72
CA PHE A 95 -5.73 -7.99 11.35
C PHE A 95 -5.08 -9.30 10.90
N GLU A 96 -5.90 -10.17 10.35
CA GLU A 96 -5.48 -11.38 9.64
C GLU A 96 -5.54 -11.13 8.15
N GLY A 97 -4.62 -11.76 7.38
CA GLY A 97 -4.52 -11.58 5.93
C GLY A 97 -3.42 -10.60 5.51
N SER A 98 -3.56 -10.02 4.32
CA SER A 98 -2.57 -9.14 3.70
C SER A 98 -3.11 -7.72 3.54
N TYR A 99 -2.23 -6.73 3.72
CA TYR A 99 -2.59 -5.33 3.52
C TYR A 99 -1.40 -4.46 3.12
N GLY A 100 -1.69 -3.44 2.30
CA GLY A 100 -0.88 -2.26 2.09
C GLY A 100 -1.79 -1.05 2.29
N LEU A 101 -1.58 -0.29 3.36
CA LEU A 101 -2.49 0.78 3.81
C LEU A 101 -1.88 2.16 3.65
N GLY A 102 -2.70 3.10 3.20
CA GLY A 102 -2.48 4.54 3.33
C GLY A 102 -3.62 5.16 4.15
N ILE A 103 -3.28 5.81 5.25
CA ILE A 103 -4.23 6.27 6.27
C ILE A 103 -4.04 7.74 6.53
N MET A 104 -5.13 8.50 6.52
CA MET A 104 -5.18 9.91 6.92
C MET A 104 -6.20 10.11 8.02
N SER A 105 -5.99 11.13 8.86
CA SER A 105 -6.97 11.56 9.86
C SER A 105 -7.08 13.07 9.92
N SER A 106 -8.31 13.59 10.02
CA SER A 106 -8.56 15.01 10.23
C SER A 106 -8.04 15.54 11.57
N LYS A 107 -7.78 14.65 12.54
CA LYS A 107 -7.16 15.01 13.82
C LYS A 107 -5.63 15.18 13.72
N PHE A 108 -5.01 14.61 12.68
CA PHE A 108 -3.57 14.65 12.41
C PHE A 108 -3.36 14.97 10.93
N PRO A 109 -3.66 16.21 10.48
CA PRO A 109 -3.83 16.55 9.07
C PRO A 109 -2.52 16.57 8.26
N ASP A 110 -1.36 16.66 8.93
CA ASP A 110 -0.08 16.91 8.27
C ASP A 110 0.70 15.64 7.94
N GLN A 111 0.04 14.49 8.01
CA GLN A 111 0.71 13.20 7.84
C GLN A 111 -0.17 12.14 7.17
N ILE A 112 0.50 11.17 6.56
CA ILE A 112 -0.07 9.90 6.14
C ILE A 112 0.62 8.80 6.96
N ILE A 113 -0.13 7.84 7.48
CA ILE A 113 0.45 6.61 8.00
C ILE A 113 0.39 5.55 6.89
N ALA A 114 1.54 4.95 6.61
CA ALA A 114 1.69 3.86 5.66
C ALA A 114 2.16 2.60 6.40
N THR A 115 1.52 1.47 6.15
CA THR A 115 1.91 0.19 6.74
C THR A 115 1.58 -0.97 5.80
N ARG A 116 2.33 -2.07 5.91
CA ARG A 116 2.11 -3.23 5.06
C ARG A 116 2.31 -4.57 5.79
N LYS A 117 1.59 -5.57 5.25
CA LYS A 117 1.79 -6.99 5.52
C LYS A 117 1.35 -7.77 4.28
N GLY A 118 2.24 -8.54 3.67
CA GLY A 118 1.95 -9.32 2.46
C GLY A 118 1.82 -8.50 1.17
N SER A 119 1.11 -7.39 1.17
CA SER A 119 0.94 -6.52 -0.01
C SER A 119 2.10 -5.52 -0.16
N PRO A 120 2.57 -5.22 -1.39
CA PRO A 120 3.66 -4.28 -1.60
C PRO A 120 3.27 -2.84 -1.26
N LEU A 121 4.20 -2.09 -0.65
CA LEU A 121 4.08 -0.67 -0.41
C LEU A 121 5.47 -0.04 -0.36
N VAL A 122 5.64 1.09 -1.04
CA VAL A 122 6.90 1.81 -1.16
C VAL A 122 6.71 3.28 -0.83
N LEU A 123 7.72 3.87 -0.20
CA LEU A 123 7.77 5.30 0.10
C LEU A 123 8.71 5.99 -0.89
N GLY A 124 8.27 7.10 -1.46
CA GLY A 124 9.09 7.96 -2.31
C GLY A 124 9.61 9.16 -1.53
N VAL A 125 10.92 9.37 -1.51
CA VAL A 125 11.56 10.52 -0.87
C VAL A 125 11.78 11.60 -1.92
N GLY A 126 11.02 12.68 -1.85
CA GLY A 126 11.09 13.77 -2.82
C GLY A 126 11.62 15.07 -2.21
N SER A 127 11.95 16.05 -3.07
CA SER A 127 12.41 17.38 -2.65
C SER A 127 11.28 18.29 -2.19
N ASN A 128 10.08 18.09 -2.70
CA ASN A 128 8.90 18.94 -2.44
C ASN A 128 7.79 18.16 -1.71
N GLY A 129 8.17 17.06 -1.03
CA GLY A 129 7.24 16.22 -0.29
C GLY A 129 7.57 14.74 -0.45
N ASN A 130 6.94 13.92 0.38
CA ASN A 130 7.11 12.49 0.39
C ASN A 130 5.83 11.80 -0.12
N TYR A 131 5.97 10.59 -0.62
CA TYR A 131 4.94 9.88 -1.36
C TYR A 131 4.81 8.45 -0.87
N ILE A 132 3.63 7.87 -1.04
CA ILE A 132 3.38 6.42 -0.89
C ILE A 132 2.79 5.87 -2.19
N ALA A 133 3.14 4.65 -2.55
CA ALA A 133 2.53 3.92 -3.66
C ALA A 133 2.68 2.41 -3.47
N SER A 134 1.85 1.64 -4.16
CA SER A 134 2.01 0.17 -4.23
C SER A 134 3.22 -0.25 -5.05
N ASP A 135 3.66 0.61 -6.00
CA ASP A 135 4.82 0.36 -6.85
C ASP A 135 5.62 1.65 -7.09
N GLN A 136 6.96 1.54 -7.11
CA GLN A 136 7.86 2.66 -7.39
C GLN A 136 7.62 3.31 -8.77
N MET A 137 7.15 2.55 -9.74
CA MET A 137 6.89 3.05 -11.10
C MET A 137 5.89 4.21 -11.10
N ALA A 138 4.88 4.17 -10.23
CA ALA A 138 3.90 5.24 -10.09
C ALA A 138 4.53 6.58 -9.63
N LEU A 139 5.69 6.52 -8.98
CA LEU A 139 6.36 7.69 -8.39
C LEU A 139 7.61 8.16 -9.16
N LEU A 140 8.04 7.47 -10.22
CA LEU A 140 9.27 7.80 -10.95
C LEU A 140 9.29 9.20 -11.55
N SER A 141 8.10 9.77 -11.85
CA SER A 141 7.95 11.16 -12.30
C SER A 141 8.17 12.19 -11.18
N LYS A 142 8.13 11.78 -9.91
CA LYS A 142 8.24 12.64 -8.73
C LYS A 142 9.58 12.47 -8.03
N THR A 143 10.07 11.23 -7.92
CA THR A 143 11.34 10.92 -7.26
C THR A 143 11.96 9.65 -7.81
N LYS A 144 13.28 9.51 -7.62
CA LYS A 144 14.03 8.27 -7.86
C LYS A 144 14.58 7.66 -6.56
N LYS A 145 14.26 8.25 -5.41
CA LYS A 145 14.70 7.77 -4.10
C LYS A 145 13.55 7.09 -3.40
N PHE A 146 13.72 5.83 -3.03
CA PHE A 146 12.68 4.99 -2.47
C PHE A 146 13.12 4.32 -1.19
N ILE A 147 12.17 4.14 -0.27
CA ILE A 147 12.30 3.28 0.89
C ILE A 147 11.27 2.16 0.72
N PHE A 148 11.73 0.92 0.73
CA PHE A 148 10.87 -0.26 0.69
C PHE A 148 10.57 -0.68 2.12
N LEU A 149 9.28 -0.66 2.48
CA LEU A 149 8.85 -1.11 3.79
C LEU A 149 8.98 -2.63 3.92
N GLU A 150 9.44 -3.10 5.05
CA GLU A 150 9.43 -4.51 5.42
C GLU A 150 8.09 -4.92 6.06
N GLU A 151 7.92 -6.22 6.31
CA GLU A 151 6.72 -6.76 6.94
C GLU A 151 6.53 -6.17 8.35
N GLY A 152 5.36 -5.59 8.58
CA GLY A 152 5.03 -5.00 9.86
C GLY A 152 5.57 -3.57 10.09
N ASP A 153 6.28 -2.99 9.13
CA ASP A 153 6.67 -1.58 9.23
C ASP A 153 5.45 -0.67 9.25
N VAL A 154 5.50 0.34 10.11
CA VAL A 154 4.52 1.42 10.19
C VAL A 154 5.24 2.75 10.04
N ALA A 155 5.02 3.44 8.93
CA ALA A 155 5.70 4.68 8.58
C ALA A 155 4.80 5.90 8.79
N GLU A 156 5.30 6.90 9.48
CA GLU A 156 4.76 8.25 9.51
C GLU A 156 5.39 9.06 8.38
N VAL A 157 4.59 9.46 7.41
CA VAL A 157 5.01 10.19 6.22
C VAL A 157 4.50 11.62 6.30
N LYS A 158 5.40 12.56 6.56
CA LYS A 158 5.18 14.01 6.56
C LYS A 158 5.80 14.66 5.33
N LEU A 159 5.54 15.94 5.14
CA LEU A 159 6.03 16.69 3.99
C LEU A 159 7.56 16.61 3.86
N ASP A 160 8.26 16.77 4.97
CA ASP A 160 9.72 16.91 5.07
C ASP A 160 10.42 15.72 5.73
N LYS A 161 9.67 14.81 6.33
CA LYS A 161 10.21 13.72 7.12
C LYS A 161 9.44 12.42 6.95
N ILE A 162 10.17 11.32 6.90
CA ILE A 162 9.64 9.96 7.03
C ILE A 162 10.24 9.36 8.30
N THR A 163 9.40 8.77 9.15
CA THR A 163 9.82 8.07 10.36
C THR A 163 9.17 6.68 10.35
N ILE A 164 9.96 5.63 10.53
CA ILE A 164 9.48 4.25 10.43
C ILE A 164 9.63 3.58 11.77
N PHE A 165 8.64 2.83 12.16
CA PHE A 165 8.59 2.04 13.39
C PHE A 165 8.22 0.60 13.07
N ASP A 166 8.64 -0.32 13.90
CA ASP A 166 8.09 -1.67 13.92
C ASP A 166 6.70 -1.71 14.62
N LEU A 167 6.09 -2.88 14.67
CA LEU A 167 4.80 -3.07 15.35
C LEU A 167 4.87 -2.86 16.88
N ASP A 168 6.05 -2.94 17.47
CA ASP A 168 6.25 -2.75 18.91
C ASP A 168 6.55 -1.29 19.28
N GLY A 169 6.64 -0.43 18.28
CA GLY A 169 6.86 1.00 18.44
C GLY A 169 8.33 1.40 18.50
N ASN A 170 9.25 0.48 18.20
CA ASN A 170 10.67 0.81 18.11
C ASN A 170 10.96 1.50 16.79
N LEU A 171 11.80 2.54 16.84
CA LEU A 171 12.28 3.22 15.64
C LEU A 171 13.17 2.26 14.84
N VAL A 172 12.89 2.13 13.54
CA VAL A 172 13.68 1.32 12.62
C VAL A 172 14.20 2.18 11.47
N ASP A 173 15.41 1.90 11.02
CA ASP A 173 15.99 2.54 9.85
C ASP A 173 15.87 1.64 8.63
N ARG A 174 15.48 2.24 7.50
CA ARG A 174 15.37 1.56 6.21
C ARG A 174 16.17 2.31 5.16
N PRO A 175 16.96 1.60 4.33
CA PRO A 175 17.83 2.25 3.37
C PRO A 175 17.04 2.99 2.29
N VAL A 176 17.52 4.19 1.94
CA VAL A 176 17.03 4.92 0.77
C VAL A 176 17.74 4.37 -0.47
N ILE A 177 16.97 3.71 -1.34
CA ILE A 177 17.47 3.09 -2.57
C ILE A 177 17.18 4.01 -3.75
N LYS A 178 18.19 4.24 -4.60
CA LYS A 178 18.01 4.98 -5.84
C LYS A 178 17.60 4.01 -6.95
N SER A 179 16.39 4.21 -7.50
CA SER A 179 15.92 3.41 -8.63
C SER A 179 16.79 3.60 -9.86
N LYS A 180 17.14 2.49 -10.53
CA LYS A 180 17.85 2.47 -11.80
C LYS A 180 16.89 2.52 -13.00
N ILE A 181 15.57 2.44 -12.77
CA ILE A 181 14.56 2.45 -13.81
C ILE A 181 14.56 3.83 -14.48
N LYS A 182 14.65 3.85 -15.81
CA LYS A 182 14.56 5.07 -16.60
C LYS A 182 13.10 5.48 -16.73
N ALA A 183 12.80 6.78 -16.57
CA ALA A 183 11.42 7.29 -16.67
C ALA A 183 10.75 6.96 -18.02
N GLY A 184 11.53 6.84 -19.12
CA GLY A 184 11.03 6.44 -20.43
C GLY A 184 10.54 4.98 -20.53
N GLN A 185 10.87 4.11 -19.58
CA GLN A 185 10.32 2.74 -19.55
C GLN A 185 8.86 2.70 -19.10
N VAL A 186 8.38 3.76 -18.46
CA VAL A 186 6.99 3.92 -17.99
C VAL A 186 6.11 4.61 -19.03
N ASP A 187 6.69 5.11 -20.13
CA ASP A 187 5.96 5.75 -21.21
C ASP A 187 5.41 4.70 -22.19
N LYS A 188 4.24 4.97 -22.78
CA LYS A 188 3.65 4.13 -23.83
C LYS A 188 4.56 4.01 -25.06
N GLY A 189 5.50 4.94 -25.24
CA GLY A 189 6.31 5.01 -26.45
C GLY A 189 5.44 5.21 -27.68
N ASN A 190 5.66 4.43 -28.72
CA ASN A 190 4.92 4.49 -30.00
C ASN A 190 3.62 3.65 -29.99
N TYR A 191 3.16 3.17 -28.83
CA TYR A 191 1.98 2.33 -28.73
C TYR A 191 0.76 3.11 -28.24
N ASP A 192 -0.42 2.79 -28.76
CA ASP A 192 -1.67 3.44 -28.38
C ASP A 192 -2.10 3.06 -26.95
N HIS A 193 -1.76 1.83 -26.51
CA HIS A 193 -2.13 1.29 -25.20
C HIS A 193 -0.93 0.64 -24.49
N PHE A 194 -0.86 0.73 -23.16
CA PHE A 194 0.16 0.07 -22.35
C PHE A 194 0.16 -1.44 -22.56
N MET A 195 -1.01 -2.06 -22.59
CA MET A 195 -1.14 -3.51 -22.85
C MET A 195 -0.55 -3.92 -24.20
N GLN A 196 -0.73 -3.11 -25.24
CA GLN A 196 -0.13 -3.34 -26.55
C GLN A 196 1.41 -3.30 -26.44
N LYS A 197 1.95 -2.29 -25.77
CA LYS A 197 3.39 -2.18 -25.49
C LYS A 197 3.91 -3.44 -24.76
N GLU A 198 3.23 -3.84 -23.68
CA GLU A 198 3.59 -5.02 -22.89
C GLU A 198 3.60 -6.30 -23.72
N ILE A 199 2.63 -6.50 -24.60
CA ILE A 199 2.59 -7.64 -25.52
C ILE A 199 3.84 -7.66 -26.41
N PHE A 200 4.20 -6.53 -27.00
CA PHE A 200 5.37 -6.45 -27.90
C PHE A 200 6.71 -6.47 -27.15
N GLU A 201 6.74 -6.10 -25.87
CA GLU A 201 7.94 -6.16 -25.01
C GLU A 201 8.18 -7.55 -24.41
N GLN A 202 7.21 -8.49 -24.45
CA GLN A 202 7.35 -9.83 -23.88
C GLN A 202 8.63 -10.57 -24.32
N PRO A 203 9.03 -10.57 -25.61
CA PRO A 203 10.26 -11.25 -26.02
C PRO A 203 11.52 -10.67 -25.37
N GLN A 204 11.53 -9.36 -25.11
CA GLN A 204 12.65 -8.71 -24.42
C GLN A 204 12.60 -9.00 -22.92
N ALA A 205 11.45 -8.92 -22.30
CA ALA A 205 11.26 -9.23 -20.88
C ALA A 205 11.67 -10.68 -20.56
N ILE A 206 11.36 -11.62 -21.45
CA ILE A 206 11.79 -13.03 -21.33
C ILE A 206 13.31 -13.12 -21.45
N ARG A 207 13.92 -12.46 -22.43
CA ARG A 207 15.39 -12.44 -22.57
C ARG A 207 16.06 -11.89 -21.32
N ASP A 208 15.62 -10.74 -20.83
CA ASP A 208 16.17 -10.07 -19.64
C ASP A 208 16.04 -10.95 -18.39
N THR A 209 14.93 -11.69 -18.27
CA THR A 209 14.70 -12.63 -17.17
C THR A 209 15.63 -13.86 -17.26
N LEU A 210 15.95 -14.31 -18.45
CA LEU A 210 16.76 -15.49 -18.69
C LEU A 210 18.27 -15.18 -18.72
N GLU A 211 18.69 -13.97 -19.07
CA GLU A 211 20.08 -13.57 -19.29
C GLU A 211 20.98 -13.85 -18.07
N SER A 212 20.47 -13.71 -16.85
CA SER A 212 21.19 -14.03 -15.62
C SER A 212 21.05 -15.50 -15.16
N ARG A 213 20.19 -16.28 -15.81
CA ARG A 213 19.82 -17.64 -15.38
C ARG A 213 20.27 -18.74 -16.35
N ILE A 214 20.59 -18.38 -17.58
CA ILE A 214 21.06 -19.32 -18.59
C ILE A 214 22.51 -19.00 -18.89
N THR A 215 23.42 -19.93 -18.57
CA THR A 215 24.83 -19.89 -18.94
C THR A 215 25.19 -21.19 -19.66
N ASN A 216 25.65 -21.10 -20.92
CA ASN A 216 26.28 -22.21 -21.68
C ASN A 216 25.64 -23.60 -21.43
N ASN A 217 24.37 -23.78 -21.77
CA ASN A 217 23.61 -25.03 -21.61
C ASN A 217 23.23 -25.44 -20.19
N SER A 218 23.39 -24.58 -19.20
CA SER A 218 22.89 -24.82 -17.84
C SER A 218 21.96 -23.70 -17.38
N VAL A 219 20.92 -24.06 -16.60
CA VAL A 219 20.03 -23.12 -15.95
C VAL A 219 20.45 -22.98 -14.50
N THR A 220 20.87 -21.78 -14.11
CA THR A 220 21.15 -21.48 -12.71
C THR A 220 19.82 -21.20 -11.98
N VAL A 221 19.42 -22.12 -11.12
CA VAL A 221 18.26 -21.91 -10.24
C VAL A 221 18.75 -21.12 -9.03
N SER A 222 18.50 -19.81 -8.99
CA SER A 222 18.60 -19.08 -7.73
C SER A 222 17.40 -19.48 -6.87
N TYR A 223 17.67 -20.10 -5.73
CA TYR A 223 16.65 -20.42 -4.74
C TYR A 223 16.03 -19.12 -4.20
N THR A 224 15.02 -18.62 -4.84
CA THR A 224 13.97 -17.89 -4.15
C THR A 224 13.12 -18.95 -3.46
N HIS A 225 13.03 -18.92 -2.14
CA HIS A 225 12.31 -19.88 -1.32
C HIS A 225 10.82 -19.95 -1.73
N LEU A 226 10.50 -20.75 -2.72
CA LEU A 226 9.21 -21.39 -2.82
C LEU A 226 9.28 -22.60 -1.90
N ARG A 227 8.88 -22.46 -0.64
CA ARG A 227 8.50 -23.63 0.15
C ARG A 227 7.29 -24.23 -0.57
N ALA A 228 7.49 -25.34 -1.24
CA ALA A 228 6.42 -26.24 -1.54
C ALA A 228 5.80 -26.59 -0.17
N HIS A 229 4.51 -26.37 0.00
CA HIS A 229 3.77 -27.00 1.08
C HIS A 229 3.82 -28.50 0.78
N GLU A 230 4.64 -29.24 1.52
CA GLU A 230 4.53 -30.67 1.62
C GLU A 230 3.14 -30.92 2.22
N THR A 231 2.26 -31.49 1.43
CA THR A 231 1.01 -32.09 1.91
C THR A 231 1.43 -33.37 2.58
N ASP A 232 1.53 -33.38 3.89
CA ASP A 232 1.58 -34.59 4.68
C ASP A 232 0.29 -35.39 4.44
N SER A 233 0.44 -36.56 3.86
CA SER A 233 -0.58 -37.62 3.74
C SER A 233 -0.64 -38.42 5.04
#